data_7d3e5b26ab69f2d2e63d4dc8f103751b
#
_entry.id   7d3e5b26ab69f2d2e63d4dc8f103751b
#
_cell.length_a   1.000
_cell.length_b   1.000
_cell.length_c   1.000
_cell.angle_alpha   90.00
_cell.angle_beta   90.00
_cell.angle_gamma   90.00
#
_symmetry.space_group_name_H-M   'P 1'
#
loop_
_entity.id
_entity.type
_entity.pdbx_description
1 polymer ?
#
loop_
_entity_poly.entity_id
_entity_poly.type
_entity_poly.pdbx_seq_one_letter_code
_entity_poly.pdbx_strand_id
1 'polypeptide(L)'
;MKSFVKMFVVLAVLLLTANVRAQMPQQLSDPAVRVGKLPNGLTYYIRHNEYPKGQADFHIAQKVGAVQENEDQNGLAHFLEHMCFNGTKNFPDKLILTWLESKGVKFGMNLNAHTGTDETVYDIMNVPVQKKEVVDSCLLILHDWADALTLADEEIEKERGVIHEEWRMGNGAVSRILNRHAAELYPDTKYATHDVIGSMDIIDNFKPQVLRDYYEKWYRPDLQGIIVVGDVDVNAVEAKIKELFSPIKMPENPAKFEYQVLGDNEEPIVISDKDKEM
;
A
#
# COMPACT_ATOMS: atom_id res chain seq x y z
N MET A 1 -53.04 -35.00 17.25
CA MET A 1 -52.49 -35.03 15.86
C MET A 1 -52.32 -33.62 15.24
N LYS A 2 -53.30 -32.75 15.18
CA LYS A 2 -53.17 -31.44 14.52
C LYS A 2 -52.11 -30.49 15.14
N SER A 3 -51.83 -30.57 16.46
CA SER A 3 -50.84 -29.77 17.13
C SER A 3 -49.40 -30.21 16.85
N PHE A 4 -49.16 -31.53 16.76
CA PHE A 4 -47.84 -32.11 16.43
C PHE A 4 -47.40 -31.77 14.98
N VAL A 5 -48.35 -31.79 14.04
CA VAL A 5 -48.06 -31.45 12.63
C VAL A 5 -47.67 -29.98 12.49
N LYS A 6 -48.38 -29.07 13.24
CA LYS A 6 -48.01 -27.65 13.23
C LYS A 6 -46.60 -27.39 13.80
N MET A 7 -46.23 -28.11 14.86
CA MET A 7 -44.92 -27.96 15.46
C MET A 7 -43.80 -28.52 14.54
N PHE A 8 -44.05 -29.61 13.82
CA PHE A 8 -43.12 -30.12 12.83
C PHE A 8 -42.91 -29.22 11.61
N VAL A 9 -43.98 -28.57 11.14
CA VAL A 9 -43.92 -27.60 10.03
C VAL A 9 -43.13 -26.37 10.43
N VAL A 10 -43.34 -25.82 11.65
CA VAL A 10 -42.58 -24.67 12.16
C VAL A 10 -41.09 -25.03 12.34
N LEU A 11 -40.77 -26.23 12.83
CA LEU A 11 -39.40 -26.69 12.99
C LEU A 11 -38.72 -26.91 11.62
N ALA A 12 -39.43 -27.43 10.62
CA ALA A 12 -38.93 -27.61 9.27
C ALA A 12 -38.67 -26.27 8.55
N VAL A 13 -39.54 -25.28 8.77
CA VAL A 13 -39.33 -23.91 8.24
C VAL A 13 -38.15 -23.23 8.90
N LEU A 14 -37.95 -23.38 10.22
CA LEU A 14 -36.77 -22.86 10.93
C LEU A 14 -35.48 -23.56 10.51
N LEU A 15 -35.49 -24.86 10.19
CA LEU A 15 -34.33 -25.56 9.68
C LEU A 15 -33.99 -25.17 8.21
N LEU A 16 -34.98 -24.78 7.41
CA LEU A 16 -34.76 -24.32 6.05
C LEU A 16 -34.19 -22.88 6.03
N THR A 17 -34.49 -22.05 7.03
CA THR A 17 -33.92 -20.69 7.13
C THR A 17 -32.50 -20.65 7.70
N ALA A 18 -32.08 -21.71 8.41
CA ALA A 18 -30.72 -21.78 9.00
C ALA A 18 -29.58 -22.04 7.96
N ASN A 19 -29.92 -22.31 6.71
CA ASN A 19 -28.93 -22.58 5.64
C ASN A 19 -28.86 -21.49 4.56
N VAL A 20 -29.46 -20.33 4.76
CA VAL A 20 -29.17 -19.17 3.92
C VAL A 20 -27.79 -18.63 4.36
N ARG A 21 -26.72 -19.32 3.99
CA ARG A 21 -25.41 -18.69 3.91
C ARG A 21 -25.57 -17.59 2.87
N ALA A 22 -25.45 -16.34 3.28
CA ALA A 22 -25.28 -15.25 2.36
C ALA A 22 -24.04 -15.60 1.50
N GLN A 23 -24.28 -16.18 0.32
CA GLN A 23 -23.22 -16.30 -0.66
C GLN A 23 -22.83 -14.87 -1.00
N MET A 24 -21.63 -14.46 -0.58
CA MET A 24 -21.05 -13.24 -1.10
C MET A 24 -21.15 -13.32 -2.62
N PRO A 25 -21.65 -12.27 -3.29
CA PRO A 25 -21.70 -12.27 -4.74
C PRO A 25 -20.31 -12.60 -5.26
N GLN A 26 -20.23 -13.61 -6.13
CA GLN A 26 -18.98 -13.99 -6.75
C GLN A 26 -18.41 -12.76 -7.44
N GLN A 27 -17.26 -12.30 -6.99
CA GLN A 27 -16.59 -11.16 -7.58
C GLN A 27 -16.32 -11.49 -9.05
N LEU A 28 -16.95 -10.74 -9.97
CA LEU A 28 -16.75 -10.90 -11.39
C LEU A 28 -15.32 -10.47 -11.72
N SER A 29 -14.50 -11.40 -12.16
CA SER A 29 -13.17 -11.08 -12.69
C SER A 29 -13.31 -10.56 -14.12
N ASP A 30 -12.66 -9.45 -14.47
CA ASP A 30 -12.53 -9.02 -15.86
C ASP A 30 -11.60 -10.00 -16.61
N PRO A 31 -12.11 -10.79 -17.60
CA PRO A 31 -11.29 -11.76 -18.32
C PRO A 31 -10.22 -11.09 -19.22
N ALA A 32 -10.29 -9.80 -19.43
CA ALA A 32 -9.32 -9.04 -20.21
C ALA A 32 -8.11 -8.59 -19.33
N VAL A 33 -8.14 -8.78 -18.03
CA VAL A 33 -6.98 -8.57 -17.17
C VAL A 33 -6.02 -9.75 -17.27
N ARG A 34 -4.80 -9.49 -17.73
CA ARG A 34 -3.70 -10.45 -17.67
C ARG A 34 -3.14 -10.46 -16.24
N VAL A 35 -3.39 -11.56 -15.53
CA VAL A 35 -2.82 -11.79 -14.20
C VAL A 35 -1.68 -12.79 -14.30
N GLY A 36 -0.56 -12.51 -13.64
CA GLY A 36 0.55 -13.44 -13.55
C GLY A 36 1.28 -13.35 -12.22
N LYS A 37 2.04 -14.39 -11.90
CA LYS A 37 2.89 -14.46 -10.72
C LYS A 37 4.28 -14.92 -11.12
N LEU A 38 5.30 -14.17 -10.69
CA LEU A 38 6.71 -14.51 -10.94
C LEU A 38 7.18 -15.62 -9.99
N PRO A 39 8.26 -16.34 -10.35
CA PRO A 39 8.80 -17.40 -9.48
C PRO A 39 9.22 -16.91 -8.08
N ASN A 40 9.60 -15.63 -7.94
CA ASN A 40 9.94 -15.00 -6.66
C ASN A 40 8.72 -14.55 -5.84
N GLY A 41 7.50 -14.75 -6.34
CA GLY A 41 6.28 -14.44 -5.61
C GLY A 41 5.57 -13.15 -6.00
N LEU A 42 6.23 -12.24 -6.73
CA LEU A 42 5.61 -10.99 -7.19
C LEU A 42 4.43 -11.27 -8.12
N THR A 43 3.33 -10.56 -7.89
CA THR A 43 2.12 -10.65 -8.72
C THR A 43 2.00 -9.43 -9.61
N TYR A 44 1.51 -9.60 -10.85
CA TYR A 44 1.24 -8.48 -11.74
C TYR A 44 -0.13 -8.59 -12.39
N TYR A 45 -0.67 -7.41 -12.72
CA TYR A 45 -1.96 -7.21 -13.37
C TYR A 45 -1.76 -6.25 -14.53
N ILE A 46 -2.15 -6.65 -15.75
CA ILE A 46 -2.04 -5.81 -16.94
C ILE A 46 -3.39 -5.77 -17.64
N ARG A 47 -3.91 -4.56 -17.88
CA ARG A 47 -5.18 -4.36 -18.57
C ARG A 47 -5.00 -3.36 -19.72
N HIS A 48 -5.18 -3.83 -20.95
CA HIS A 48 -5.27 -2.91 -22.09
C HIS A 48 -6.55 -2.09 -22.00
N ASN A 49 -6.44 -0.77 -22.14
CA ASN A 49 -7.55 0.18 -22.11
C ASN A 49 -7.19 1.41 -22.96
N GLU A 50 -7.94 1.69 -24.03
CA GLU A 50 -7.71 2.84 -24.90
C GLU A 50 -8.37 4.15 -24.39
N TYR A 51 -8.78 4.21 -23.15
CA TYR A 51 -9.45 5.37 -22.57
C TYR A 51 -8.73 5.88 -21.31
N PRO A 52 -8.02 7.02 -21.45
CA PRO A 52 -7.76 7.82 -22.65
C PRO A 52 -6.73 7.18 -23.56
N LYS A 53 -6.90 7.37 -24.89
CA LYS A 53 -5.97 6.82 -25.87
C LYS A 53 -4.57 7.38 -25.75
N GLY A 54 -3.57 6.52 -25.89
CA GLY A 54 -2.15 6.89 -25.81
C GLY A 54 -1.67 7.22 -24.42
N GLN A 55 -2.41 6.84 -23.36
CA GLN A 55 -2.01 7.00 -21.97
C GLN A 55 -2.11 5.68 -21.20
N ALA A 56 -1.30 5.56 -20.15
CA ALA A 56 -1.38 4.45 -19.21
C ALA A 56 -1.00 4.88 -17.80
N ASP A 57 -1.49 4.09 -16.84
CA ASP A 57 -1.20 4.19 -15.43
C ASP A 57 -0.31 3.01 -15.00
N PHE A 58 0.64 3.30 -14.14
CA PHE A 58 1.59 2.34 -13.59
C PHE A 58 1.57 2.45 -12.06
N HIS A 59 1.36 1.31 -11.39
CA HIS A 59 1.29 1.27 -9.94
C HIS A 59 2.15 0.13 -9.41
N ILE A 60 2.75 0.37 -8.24
CA ILE A 60 3.26 -0.70 -7.40
C ILE A 60 2.59 -0.62 -6.04
N ALA A 61 1.97 -1.71 -5.62
CA ALA A 61 1.38 -1.87 -4.31
C ALA A 61 2.27 -2.75 -3.46
N GLN A 62 2.63 -2.25 -2.29
CA GLN A 62 3.29 -2.99 -1.22
C GLN A 62 2.23 -3.41 -0.20
N LYS A 63 2.16 -4.67 0.11
CA LYS A 63 1.32 -5.19 1.20
C LYS A 63 2.02 -4.98 2.54
N VAL A 64 2.46 -3.76 2.77
CA VAL A 64 3.31 -3.33 3.87
C VAL A 64 2.94 -1.91 4.25
N GLY A 65 2.70 -1.68 5.51
CA GLY A 65 2.36 -0.37 6.07
C GLY A 65 2.80 -0.26 7.53
N ALA A 66 2.17 0.62 8.30
CA ALA A 66 2.56 0.90 9.67
C ALA A 66 2.49 -0.33 10.60
N VAL A 67 1.59 -1.28 10.36
CA VAL A 67 1.48 -2.48 11.22
C VAL A 67 2.65 -3.45 11.10
N GLN A 68 3.50 -3.33 10.08
CA GLN A 68 4.74 -4.11 9.96
C GLN A 68 5.90 -3.51 10.75
N GLU A 69 5.77 -2.31 11.26
CA GLU A 69 6.80 -1.65 12.06
C GLU A 69 6.99 -2.33 13.41
N ASN A 70 8.23 -2.31 13.93
CA ASN A 70 8.51 -2.56 15.34
C ASN A 70 8.28 -1.27 16.14
N GLU A 71 8.31 -1.36 17.49
CA GLU A 71 8.12 -0.20 18.36
C GLU A 71 9.13 0.94 18.12
N ASP A 72 10.37 0.61 17.71
CA ASP A 72 11.43 1.56 17.38
C ASP A 72 11.39 2.04 15.92
N GLN A 73 10.36 1.65 15.17
CA GLN A 73 10.18 1.97 13.76
C GLN A 73 8.91 2.77 13.48
N ASN A 74 8.15 3.18 14.49
CA ASN A 74 6.85 3.84 14.34
C ASN A 74 6.95 5.12 13.49
N GLY A 75 6.41 5.07 12.26
CA GLY A 75 6.45 6.10 11.22
C GLY A 75 7.43 5.81 10.09
N LEU A 76 8.20 4.72 10.13
CA LEU A 76 9.20 4.44 9.09
C LEU A 76 8.59 3.90 7.80
N ALA A 77 7.40 3.31 7.82
CA ALA A 77 6.67 2.94 6.60
C ALA A 77 6.39 4.18 5.73
N HIS A 78 5.87 5.24 6.35
CA HIS A 78 5.59 6.51 5.71
C HIS A 78 6.88 7.26 5.35
N PHE A 79 7.87 7.26 6.23
CA PHE A 79 9.18 7.84 5.93
C PHE A 79 9.82 7.19 4.70
N LEU A 80 9.71 5.87 4.57
CA LEU A 80 10.22 5.12 3.42
C LEU A 80 9.50 5.50 2.13
N GLU A 81 8.18 5.77 2.19
CA GLU A 81 7.42 6.28 1.05
C GLU A 81 8.05 7.56 0.51
N HIS A 82 8.35 8.54 1.35
CA HIS A 82 9.03 9.78 0.96
C HIS A 82 10.39 9.50 0.31
N MET A 83 11.15 8.57 0.88
CA MET A 83 12.47 8.22 0.37
C MET A 83 12.46 7.60 -1.02
N CYS A 84 11.34 7.04 -1.48
CA CYS A 84 11.19 6.54 -2.85
C CYS A 84 11.34 7.65 -3.90
N PHE A 85 11.16 8.92 -3.52
CA PHE A 85 11.36 10.07 -4.39
C PHE A 85 12.72 10.77 -4.21
N ASN A 86 13.56 10.27 -3.28
CA ASN A 86 14.82 10.89 -2.88
C ASN A 86 16.06 10.11 -3.37
N GLY A 87 15.92 9.38 -4.47
CA GLY A 87 17.03 8.73 -5.16
C GLY A 87 16.97 7.21 -5.15
N THR A 88 17.20 6.67 -6.34
CA THR A 88 17.29 5.24 -6.59
C THR A 88 18.55 4.92 -7.39
N LYS A 89 18.85 3.65 -7.58
CA LYS A 89 20.04 3.19 -8.33
C LYS A 89 20.08 3.73 -9.76
N ASN A 90 18.94 3.73 -10.47
CA ASN A 90 18.88 4.17 -11.85
C ASN A 90 18.45 5.64 -12.01
N PHE A 91 17.86 6.22 -10.97
CA PHE A 91 17.41 7.61 -10.93
C PHE A 91 17.94 8.29 -9.66
N PRO A 92 19.21 8.75 -9.68
CA PRO A 92 19.79 9.41 -8.52
C PRO A 92 19.07 10.74 -8.20
N ASP A 93 19.14 11.13 -6.95
CA ASP A 93 18.57 12.38 -6.42
C ASP A 93 17.06 12.50 -6.75
N LYS A 94 16.67 13.65 -7.29
CA LYS A 94 15.29 13.93 -7.71
C LYS A 94 15.01 13.59 -9.19
N LEU A 95 15.82 12.73 -9.82
CA LEU A 95 15.70 12.47 -11.24
C LEU A 95 14.36 11.82 -11.64
N ILE A 96 13.75 11.00 -10.77
CA ILE A 96 12.39 10.45 -11.02
C ILE A 96 11.41 11.60 -11.26
N LEU A 97 11.39 12.60 -10.37
CA LEU A 97 10.46 13.73 -10.44
C LEU A 97 10.70 14.53 -11.73
N THR A 98 11.93 14.96 -11.98
CA THR A 98 12.27 15.80 -13.14
C THR A 98 12.07 15.06 -14.46
N TRP A 99 12.35 13.76 -14.50
CA TRP A 99 12.12 12.93 -15.70
C TRP A 99 10.62 12.80 -15.98
N LEU A 100 9.80 12.46 -14.98
CA LEU A 100 8.35 12.31 -15.12
C LEU A 100 7.70 13.65 -15.50
N GLU A 101 8.11 14.75 -14.88
CA GLU A 101 7.66 16.12 -15.26
C GLU A 101 7.96 16.45 -16.71
N SER A 102 9.12 16.02 -17.22
CA SER A 102 9.46 16.17 -18.66
C SER A 102 8.53 15.41 -19.60
N LYS A 103 7.78 14.42 -19.09
CA LYS A 103 6.74 13.66 -19.81
C LYS A 103 5.33 14.20 -19.56
N GLY A 104 5.19 15.29 -18.80
CA GLY A 104 3.90 15.89 -18.47
C GLY A 104 3.21 15.28 -17.24
N VAL A 105 3.88 14.38 -16.53
CA VAL A 105 3.41 13.78 -15.28
C VAL A 105 3.82 14.70 -14.14
N LYS A 106 2.86 15.27 -13.40
CA LYS A 106 3.09 16.25 -12.34
C LYS A 106 2.97 15.62 -10.97
N PHE A 107 3.92 15.90 -10.09
CA PHE A 107 3.86 15.52 -8.69
C PHE A 107 2.61 16.11 -8.00
N GLY A 108 1.96 15.32 -7.14
CA GLY A 108 0.72 15.70 -6.46
C GLY A 108 -0.55 15.65 -7.33
N MET A 109 -0.42 15.44 -8.66
CA MET A 109 -1.55 15.32 -9.58
C MET A 109 -1.59 13.96 -10.26
N ASN A 110 -0.49 13.55 -10.87
CA ASN A 110 -0.35 12.32 -11.65
C ASN A 110 0.71 11.37 -11.08
N LEU A 111 1.61 11.90 -10.28
CA LEU A 111 2.60 11.15 -9.50
C LEU A 111 2.26 11.33 -8.05
N ASN A 112 1.89 10.26 -7.38
CA ASN A 112 1.50 10.23 -5.98
C ASN A 112 2.02 8.96 -5.31
N ALA A 113 1.96 8.96 -3.99
CA ALA A 113 2.06 7.77 -3.17
C ALA A 113 1.17 7.93 -1.94
N HIS A 114 0.88 6.85 -1.27
CA HIS A 114 0.25 6.88 0.04
C HIS A 114 0.66 5.67 0.85
N THR A 115 0.86 5.89 2.13
CA THR A 115 1.06 4.84 3.13
C THR A 115 -0.19 4.74 3.99
N GLY A 116 -0.68 3.52 4.12
CA GLY A 116 -1.72 3.15 5.07
C GLY A 116 -1.17 2.31 6.22
N THR A 117 -2.07 1.82 7.04
CA THR A 117 -1.71 0.90 8.12
C THR A 117 -1.25 -0.46 7.58
N ASP A 118 -1.84 -0.95 6.49
CA ASP A 118 -1.61 -2.29 5.93
C ASP A 118 -0.91 -2.30 4.58
N GLU A 119 -0.81 -1.15 3.92
CA GLU A 119 -0.32 -1.06 2.55
C GLU A 119 0.39 0.26 2.28
N THR A 120 1.25 0.25 1.27
CA THR A 120 1.84 1.46 0.66
C THR A 120 1.72 1.33 -0.86
N VAL A 121 1.22 2.36 -1.53
CA VAL A 121 1.00 2.36 -2.98
C VAL A 121 1.68 3.56 -3.61
N TYR A 122 2.31 3.33 -4.76
CA TYR A 122 2.94 4.37 -5.58
C TYR A 122 2.26 4.39 -6.95
N ASP A 123 1.89 5.58 -7.40
CA ASP A 123 1.07 5.81 -8.59
C ASP A 123 1.76 6.73 -9.57
N ILE A 124 1.92 6.30 -10.82
CA ILE A 124 2.31 7.12 -11.97
C ILE A 124 1.17 7.07 -12.97
N MET A 125 0.36 8.12 -13.03
CA MET A 125 -0.90 8.12 -13.79
C MET A 125 -0.85 9.02 -15.01
N ASN A 126 -1.69 8.69 -16.01
CA ASN A 126 -1.88 9.45 -17.25
C ASN A 126 -0.57 9.67 -18.03
N VAL A 127 0.33 8.68 -17.99
CA VAL A 127 1.61 8.74 -18.70
C VAL A 127 1.39 8.64 -20.21
N PRO A 128 1.96 9.55 -21.04
CA PRO A 128 1.94 9.40 -22.49
C PRO A 128 2.79 8.20 -22.95
N VAL A 129 2.16 7.14 -23.48
CA VAL A 129 2.81 5.85 -23.82
C VAL A 129 3.05 5.60 -25.29
N GLN A 130 3.01 6.63 -26.13
CA GLN A 130 3.26 6.50 -27.59
C GLN A 130 4.69 6.04 -27.90
N LYS A 131 5.62 6.20 -26.96
CA LYS A 131 7.01 5.77 -27.08
C LYS A 131 7.30 4.64 -26.11
N LYS A 132 7.80 3.53 -26.63
CA LYS A 132 8.15 2.35 -25.83
C LYS A 132 9.11 2.67 -24.67
N GLU A 133 10.06 3.57 -24.89
CA GLU A 133 11.06 3.96 -23.90
C GLU A 133 10.43 4.61 -22.66
N VAL A 134 9.24 5.24 -22.81
CA VAL A 134 8.52 5.82 -21.68
C VAL A 134 7.91 4.71 -20.84
N VAL A 135 7.28 3.70 -21.45
CA VAL A 135 6.74 2.52 -20.77
C VAL A 135 7.86 1.78 -20.03
N ASP A 136 8.98 1.51 -20.71
CA ASP A 136 10.12 0.81 -20.14
C ASP A 136 10.71 1.58 -18.93
N SER A 137 10.78 2.92 -19.01
CA SER A 137 11.29 3.75 -17.91
C SER A 137 10.31 3.79 -16.72
N CYS A 138 8.99 3.85 -16.96
CA CYS A 138 8.02 3.77 -15.86
C CYS A 138 8.13 2.41 -15.13
N LEU A 139 8.25 1.31 -15.86
CA LEU A 139 8.46 -0.01 -15.27
C LEU A 139 9.80 -0.10 -14.51
N LEU A 140 10.86 0.58 -14.99
CA LEU A 140 12.15 0.67 -14.29
C LEU A 140 12.03 1.50 -13.00
N ILE A 141 11.22 2.57 -12.97
CA ILE A 141 10.93 3.33 -11.74
C ILE A 141 10.23 2.42 -10.73
N LEU A 142 9.20 1.66 -11.15
CA LEU A 142 8.53 0.71 -10.25
C LEU A 142 9.50 -0.35 -9.72
N HIS A 143 10.43 -0.82 -10.56
CA HIS A 143 11.47 -1.76 -10.14
C HIS A 143 12.40 -1.14 -9.08
N ASP A 144 12.82 0.10 -9.29
CA ASP A 144 13.70 0.77 -8.35
C ASP A 144 13.02 1.04 -7.01
N TRP A 145 11.73 1.34 -7.00
CA TRP A 145 10.96 1.42 -5.76
C TRP A 145 10.83 0.05 -5.06
N ALA A 146 10.79 -1.03 -5.84
CA ALA A 146 10.68 -2.38 -5.30
C ALA A 146 11.96 -2.88 -4.61
N ASP A 147 13.17 -2.61 -5.19
CA ASP A 147 14.41 -3.29 -4.78
C ASP A 147 15.70 -2.45 -4.97
N ALA A 148 15.60 -1.15 -5.24
CA ALA A 148 16.79 -0.38 -5.61
C ALA A 148 16.83 1.06 -5.07
N LEU A 149 16.25 1.31 -3.88
CA LEU A 149 16.37 2.60 -3.20
C LEU A 149 17.81 2.82 -2.72
N THR A 150 18.30 4.06 -2.80
CA THR A 150 19.64 4.40 -2.29
C THR A 150 19.66 4.66 -0.78
N LEU A 151 18.60 5.21 -0.22
CA LEU A 151 18.44 5.54 1.21
C LEU A 151 19.70 6.22 1.78
N ALA A 152 20.19 7.27 1.08
CA ALA A 152 21.38 8.01 1.47
C ALA A 152 21.14 8.75 2.81
N ASP A 153 22.13 8.69 3.72
CA ASP A 153 22.03 9.30 5.06
C ASP A 153 21.67 10.80 4.97
N GLU A 154 22.28 11.52 4.04
CA GLU A 154 22.03 12.95 3.83
C GLU A 154 20.57 13.24 3.45
N GLU A 155 19.96 12.41 2.62
CA GLU A 155 18.57 12.57 2.19
C GLU A 155 17.60 12.18 3.32
N ILE A 156 17.92 11.13 4.10
CA ILE A 156 17.17 10.76 5.31
C ILE A 156 17.16 11.94 6.30
N GLU A 157 18.32 12.53 6.59
CA GLU A 157 18.39 13.65 7.53
C GLU A 157 17.60 14.88 7.07
N LYS A 158 17.58 15.16 5.77
CA LYS A 158 16.78 16.26 5.20
C LYS A 158 15.28 16.00 5.30
N GLU A 159 14.86 14.74 5.11
CA GLU A 159 13.45 14.36 5.04
C GLU A 159 12.76 14.42 6.41
N ARG A 160 13.49 14.29 7.53
CA ARG A 160 12.93 14.44 8.90
C ARG A 160 12.13 15.72 9.06
N GLY A 161 12.66 16.84 8.56
CA GLY A 161 11.99 18.15 8.61
C GLY A 161 10.69 18.18 7.79
N VAL A 162 10.62 17.46 6.68
CA VAL A 162 9.42 17.37 5.84
C VAL A 162 8.31 16.61 6.58
N ILE A 163 8.64 15.46 7.18
CA ILE A 163 7.70 14.67 8.00
C ILE A 163 7.19 15.49 9.19
N HIS A 164 8.06 16.26 9.85
CA HIS A 164 7.65 17.18 10.94
C HIS A 164 6.62 18.22 10.50
N GLU A 165 6.81 18.83 9.35
CA GLU A 165 5.86 19.81 8.82
C GLU A 165 4.52 19.16 8.46
N GLU A 166 4.55 17.97 7.92
CA GLU A 166 3.34 17.21 7.62
C GLU A 166 2.58 16.83 8.91
N TRP A 167 3.28 16.29 9.91
CA TRP A 167 2.69 16.03 11.23
C TRP A 167 2.06 17.30 11.83
N ARG A 168 2.76 18.43 11.75
CA ARG A 168 2.25 19.71 12.27
C ARG A 168 0.96 20.15 11.57
N MET A 169 0.87 19.97 10.25
CA MET A 169 -0.32 20.30 9.46
C MET A 169 -1.48 19.33 9.71
N GLY A 170 -1.18 18.03 9.90
CA GLY A 170 -2.18 17.00 10.12
C GLY A 170 -2.67 16.87 11.56
N ASN A 171 -1.97 17.48 12.54
CA ASN A 171 -2.26 17.33 13.99
C ASN A 171 -3.40 18.25 14.44
N GLY A 172 -4.57 18.14 13.80
CA GLY A 172 -5.78 18.86 14.16
C GLY A 172 -6.54 18.24 15.34
N ALA A 173 -7.57 18.94 15.82
CA ALA A 173 -8.38 18.49 16.97
C ALA A 173 -8.94 17.07 16.80
N VAL A 174 -9.48 16.75 15.62
CA VAL A 174 -10.05 15.43 15.33
C VAL A 174 -8.99 14.34 15.39
N SER A 175 -7.81 14.56 14.77
CA SER A 175 -6.71 13.59 14.79
C SER A 175 -6.25 13.32 16.22
N ARG A 176 -6.10 14.37 17.04
CA ARG A 176 -5.71 14.22 18.46
C ARG A 176 -6.74 13.46 19.28
N ILE A 177 -8.04 13.63 19.02
CA ILE A 177 -9.10 12.86 19.68
C ILE A 177 -9.00 11.38 19.27
N LEU A 178 -8.94 11.10 17.98
CA LEU A 178 -8.85 9.73 17.47
C LEU A 178 -7.63 9.00 18.03
N ASN A 179 -6.47 9.66 18.05
CA ASN A 179 -5.24 9.07 18.60
C ASN A 179 -5.32 8.79 20.10
N ARG A 180 -5.99 9.66 20.90
CA ARG A 180 -6.21 9.40 22.33
C ARG A 180 -7.08 8.16 22.59
N HIS A 181 -8.00 7.87 21.69
CA HIS A 181 -8.97 6.77 21.82
C HIS A 181 -8.65 5.57 20.91
N ALA A 182 -7.49 5.54 20.27
CA ALA A 182 -7.12 4.48 19.35
C ALA A 182 -7.15 3.08 20.00
N ALA A 183 -6.72 2.96 21.27
CA ALA A 183 -6.75 1.70 22.01
C ALA A 183 -8.18 1.21 22.32
N GLU A 184 -9.14 2.11 22.43
CA GLU A 184 -10.56 1.77 22.61
C GLU A 184 -11.21 1.33 21.29
N LEU A 185 -10.79 1.96 20.18
CA LEU A 185 -11.29 1.67 18.82
C LEU A 185 -10.69 0.37 18.26
N TYR A 186 -9.41 0.10 18.56
CA TYR A 186 -8.64 -1.00 17.99
C TYR A 186 -7.90 -1.80 19.04
N PRO A 187 -8.61 -2.36 20.07
CA PRO A 187 -7.98 -3.02 21.20
C PRO A 187 -7.06 -4.17 20.74
N ASP A 188 -5.92 -4.30 21.45
CA ASP A 188 -4.94 -5.39 21.28
C ASP A 188 -4.38 -5.53 19.85
N THR A 189 -4.39 -4.46 19.06
CA THR A 189 -3.84 -4.44 17.69
C THR A 189 -2.82 -3.32 17.51
N LYS A 190 -1.99 -3.44 16.48
CA LYS A 190 -1.07 -2.37 16.08
C LYS A 190 -1.77 -1.15 15.48
N TYR A 191 -3.02 -1.27 15.04
CA TYR A 191 -3.83 -0.11 14.64
C TYR A 191 -4.01 0.91 15.77
N ALA A 192 -3.92 0.46 17.01
CA ALA A 192 -4.00 1.32 18.18
C ALA A 192 -2.70 2.06 18.52
N THR A 193 -1.56 1.53 18.10
CA THR A 193 -0.23 1.99 18.56
C THR A 193 0.68 2.51 17.45
N HIS A 194 0.40 2.17 16.20
CA HIS A 194 1.20 2.54 15.03
C HIS A 194 0.39 3.47 14.11
N ASP A 195 0.43 4.77 14.42
CA ASP A 195 -0.09 5.80 13.52
C ASP A 195 0.85 5.92 12.31
N VAL A 196 0.27 6.08 11.12
CA VAL A 196 1.02 6.17 9.86
C VAL A 196 2.05 7.29 9.86
N ILE A 197 1.69 8.48 10.41
CA ILE A 197 2.64 9.61 10.52
C ILE A 197 3.75 9.32 11.55
N GLY A 198 3.52 8.41 12.47
CA GLY A 198 4.48 7.92 13.44
C GLY A 198 4.74 8.81 14.64
N SER A 199 5.70 8.35 15.45
CA SER A 199 6.19 9.08 16.62
C SER A 199 7.31 10.04 16.23
N MET A 200 7.14 11.32 16.56
CA MET A 200 8.18 12.33 16.28
C MET A 200 9.48 12.05 17.05
N ASP A 201 9.42 11.46 18.24
CA ASP A 201 10.61 11.03 18.97
C ASP A 201 11.42 9.98 18.18
N ILE A 202 10.74 9.08 17.48
CA ILE A 202 11.38 8.07 16.62
C ILE A 202 11.88 8.75 15.35
N ILE A 203 11.05 9.54 14.68
CA ILE A 203 11.42 10.27 13.46
C ILE A 203 12.67 11.12 13.64
N ASP A 204 12.83 11.76 14.80
CA ASP A 204 14.00 12.59 15.10
C ASP A 204 15.28 11.78 15.39
N ASN A 205 15.14 10.57 15.95
CA ASN A 205 16.28 9.89 16.57
C ASN A 205 16.62 8.52 15.93
N PHE A 206 15.81 7.97 15.02
CA PHE A 206 16.16 6.70 14.39
C PHE A 206 17.47 6.81 13.62
N LYS A 207 18.26 5.74 13.67
CA LYS A 207 19.49 5.65 12.86
C LYS A 207 19.13 5.24 11.43
N PRO A 208 19.76 5.81 10.39
CA PRO A 208 19.48 5.46 9.00
C PRO A 208 19.45 3.96 8.70
N GLN A 209 20.23 3.16 9.43
CA GLN A 209 20.24 1.71 9.28
C GLN A 209 18.90 1.07 9.64
N VAL A 210 18.15 1.60 10.63
CA VAL A 210 16.83 1.07 11.02
C VAL A 210 15.81 1.19 9.87
N LEU A 211 15.88 2.27 9.09
CA LEU A 211 15.06 2.42 7.88
C LEU A 211 15.45 1.44 6.79
N ARG A 212 16.76 1.23 6.57
CA ARG A 212 17.26 0.22 5.63
C ARG A 212 16.84 -1.20 6.02
N ASP A 213 16.94 -1.52 7.31
CA ASP A 213 16.52 -2.82 7.85
C ASP A 213 15.01 -3.05 7.62
N TYR A 214 14.18 -1.99 7.76
CA TYR A 214 12.76 -2.04 7.45
C TYR A 214 12.53 -2.31 5.96
N TYR A 215 13.22 -1.57 5.07
CA TYR A 215 13.15 -1.75 3.63
C TYR A 215 13.55 -3.16 3.20
N GLU A 216 14.73 -3.64 3.61
CA GLU A 216 15.24 -4.97 3.28
C GLU A 216 14.35 -6.11 3.80
N LYS A 217 13.69 -5.90 4.93
CA LYS A 217 12.82 -6.88 5.55
C LYS A 217 11.47 -7.00 4.85
N TRP A 218 10.89 -5.88 4.42
CA TRP A 218 9.50 -5.82 4.03
C TRP A 218 9.25 -5.55 2.55
N TYR A 219 10.15 -4.83 1.85
CA TYR A 219 10.03 -4.60 0.41
C TYR A 219 10.57 -5.80 -0.35
N ARG A 220 9.75 -6.83 -0.46
CA ARG A 220 10.11 -8.11 -1.06
C ARG A 220 9.02 -8.60 -2.01
N PRO A 221 9.39 -9.38 -3.04
CA PRO A 221 8.51 -9.73 -4.15
C PRO A 221 7.18 -10.37 -3.78
N ASP A 222 7.14 -11.22 -2.74
CA ASP A 222 5.92 -11.91 -2.32
C ASP A 222 4.85 -11.00 -1.68
N LEU A 223 5.25 -9.78 -1.30
CA LEU A 223 4.39 -8.73 -0.76
C LEU A 223 4.13 -7.60 -1.76
N GLN A 224 4.56 -7.75 -3.03
CA GLN A 224 4.48 -6.72 -4.05
C GLN A 224 3.53 -7.09 -5.18
N GLY A 225 2.81 -6.09 -5.67
CA GLY A 225 1.97 -6.17 -6.85
C GLY A 225 2.23 -5.06 -7.85
N ILE A 226 2.42 -5.40 -9.12
CA ILE A 226 2.55 -4.44 -10.23
C ILE A 226 1.23 -4.36 -10.96
N ILE A 227 0.72 -3.16 -11.18
CA ILE A 227 -0.50 -2.93 -11.95
C ILE A 227 -0.19 -1.97 -13.10
N VAL A 228 -0.55 -2.36 -14.32
CA VAL A 228 -0.46 -1.50 -15.50
C VAL A 228 -1.79 -1.50 -16.24
N VAL A 229 -2.37 -0.31 -16.41
CA VAL A 229 -3.65 -0.14 -17.09
C VAL A 229 -3.54 0.99 -18.10
N GLY A 230 -3.91 0.75 -19.36
CA GLY A 230 -3.92 1.81 -20.38
C GLY A 230 -3.69 1.32 -21.78
N ASP A 231 -3.36 2.24 -22.67
CA ASP A 231 -3.13 1.96 -24.10
C ASP A 231 -1.72 1.39 -24.34
N VAL A 232 -1.51 0.15 -23.85
CA VAL A 232 -0.23 -0.56 -23.90
C VAL A 232 -0.38 -1.94 -24.56
N ASP A 233 0.71 -2.45 -25.12
CA ASP A 233 0.81 -3.84 -25.54
C ASP A 233 1.04 -4.73 -24.31
N VAL A 234 0.02 -5.53 -23.98
CA VAL A 234 0.03 -6.42 -22.81
C VAL A 234 1.22 -7.39 -22.82
N ASN A 235 1.58 -7.94 -23.99
CA ASN A 235 2.66 -8.91 -24.11
C ASN A 235 4.04 -8.23 -23.92
N ALA A 236 4.21 -7.04 -24.47
CA ALA A 236 5.44 -6.25 -24.30
C ALA A 236 5.64 -5.83 -22.84
N VAL A 237 4.59 -5.34 -22.18
CA VAL A 237 4.61 -5.00 -20.75
C VAL A 237 4.92 -6.23 -19.88
N GLU A 238 4.24 -7.35 -20.15
CA GLU A 238 4.49 -8.61 -19.41
C GLU A 238 5.94 -9.08 -19.55
N ALA A 239 6.49 -9.03 -20.77
CA ALA A 239 7.89 -9.40 -21.02
C ALA A 239 8.84 -8.48 -20.24
N LYS A 240 8.58 -7.17 -20.20
CA LYS A 240 9.41 -6.20 -19.48
C LYS A 240 9.30 -6.38 -17.96
N ILE A 241 8.11 -6.66 -17.42
CA ILE A 241 7.94 -7.01 -16.02
C ILE A 241 8.76 -8.26 -15.67
N LYS A 242 8.68 -9.32 -16.47
CA LYS A 242 9.47 -10.54 -16.27
C LYS A 242 10.98 -10.27 -16.32
N GLU A 243 11.44 -9.43 -17.25
CA GLU A 243 12.85 -9.03 -17.38
C GLU A 243 13.36 -8.31 -16.12
N LEU A 244 12.61 -7.29 -15.65
CA LEU A 244 13.05 -6.44 -14.56
C LEU A 244 12.88 -7.08 -13.18
N PHE A 245 11.73 -7.70 -12.92
CA PHE A 245 11.35 -8.12 -11.56
C PHE A 245 11.69 -9.58 -11.23
N SER A 246 11.88 -10.47 -12.24
CA SER A 246 12.25 -11.86 -11.92
C SER A 246 13.63 -12.01 -11.25
N PRO A 247 14.62 -11.15 -11.50
CA PRO A 247 15.91 -11.20 -10.82
C PRO A 247 15.88 -10.80 -9.34
N ILE A 248 14.86 -10.08 -8.89
CA ILE A 248 14.74 -9.66 -7.49
C ILE A 248 14.67 -10.91 -6.60
N LYS A 249 15.54 -10.96 -5.62
CA LYS A 249 15.67 -12.12 -4.74
C LYS A 249 14.77 -12.02 -3.54
N MET A 250 14.18 -13.15 -3.16
CA MET A 250 13.58 -13.29 -1.85
C MET A 250 14.66 -13.41 -0.78
N PRO A 251 14.46 -12.83 0.42
CA PRO A 251 15.32 -13.13 1.58
C PRO A 251 15.34 -14.64 1.86
N GLU A 252 16.48 -15.17 2.31
CA GLU A 252 16.63 -16.61 2.64
C GLU A 252 15.65 -17.03 3.75
N ASN A 253 15.45 -16.17 4.75
CA ASN A 253 14.54 -16.40 5.87
C ASN A 253 13.57 -15.22 5.97
N PRO A 254 12.55 -15.14 5.11
CA PRO A 254 11.66 -13.99 5.11
C PRO A 254 10.88 -13.90 6.42
N ALA A 255 10.77 -12.70 6.96
CA ALA A 255 9.96 -12.45 8.14
C ALA A 255 8.51 -12.92 7.88
N LYS A 256 7.89 -13.55 8.89
CA LYS A 256 6.50 -13.94 8.78
C LYS A 256 5.63 -12.72 8.61
N PHE A 257 4.79 -12.73 7.59
CA PHE A 257 3.77 -11.71 7.42
C PHE A 257 2.53 -12.12 8.20
N GLU A 258 2.04 -11.24 9.04
CA GLU A 258 0.84 -11.45 9.85
C GLU A 258 -0.16 -10.32 9.63
N TYR A 259 -1.41 -10.69 9.43
CA TYR A 259 -2.51 -9.73 9.42
C TYR A 259 -2.88 -9.35 10.85
N GLN A 260 -3.16 -8.08 11.06
CA GLN A 260 -3.86 -7.68 12.27
C GLN A 260 -5.35 -8.03 12.11
N VAL A 261 -5.90 -8.68 13.12
CA VAL A 261 -7.32 -9.07 13.10
C VAL A 261 -8.03 -8.26 14.17
N LEU A 262 -8.99 -7.45 13.74
CA LEU A 262 -9.86 -6.73 14.66
C LEU A 262 -10.84 -7.71 15.30
N GLY A 263 -11.08 -7.57 16.60
CA GLY A 263 -12.13 -8.31 17.30
C GLY A 263 -13.52 -7.82 16.87
N ASP A 264 -14.52 -8.70 17.00
CA ASP A 264 -15.92 -8.31 16.81
C ASP A 264 -16.37 -7.51 18.02
N ASN A 265 -16.82 -6.29 17.82
CA ASN A 265 -17.51 -5.49 18.83
C ASN A 265 -19.02 -5.68 18.65
N GLU A 266 -19.67 -6.34 19.60
CA GLU A 266 -21.13 -6.53 19.58
C GLU A 266 -21.89 -5.22 19.86
N GLU A 267 -21.26 -4.27 20.57
CA GLU A 267 -21.85 -2.99 20.95
C GLU A 267 -21.12 -1.82 20.26
N PRO A 268 -21.84 -0.75 19.90
CA PRO A 268 -21.24 0.46 19.35
C PRO A 268 -20.30 1.13 20.35
N ILE A 269 -19.10 1.51 19.89
CA ILE A 269 -18.17 2.34 20.66
C ILE A 269 -18.60 3.80 20.51
N VAL A 270 -18.98 4.44 21.62
CA VAL A 270 -19.36 5.84 21.64
C VAL A 270 -18.30 6.64 22.39
N ILE A 271 -17.60 7.52 21.69
CA ILE A 271 -16.59 8.40 22.24
C ILE A 271 -17.14 9.81 22.35
N SER A 272 -17.03 10.41 23.56
CA SER A 272 -17.34 11.82 23.81
C SER A 272 -16.12 12.48 24.42
N ASP A 273 -15.46 13.32 23.64
CA ASP A 273 -14.24 14.02 24.06
C ASP A 273 -14.22 15.46 23.53
N LYS A 274 -13.35 16.28 24.08
CA LYS A 274 -13.13 17.67 23.68
C LYS A 274 -11.65 17.92 23.47
N ASP A 275 -11.36 18.71 22.46
CA ASP A 275 -10.04 19.26 22.26
C ASP A 275 -10.05 20.78 22.45
N LYS A 276 -8.88 21.34 22.79
CA LYS A 276 -8.72 22.78 23.06
C LYS A 276 -9.09 23.68 21.89
N GLU A 277 -9.15 23.14 20.68
CA GLU A 277 -9.46 23.84 19.44
C GLU A 277 -10.91 23.60 18.95
N MET A 278 -11.73 22.93 19.76
CA MET A 278 -13.15 22.66 19.46
C MET A 278 -14.09 23.57 20.26
#